data_87d9c05fb3807ef2889e0542adc7236f
#
_entry.id   87d9c05fb3807ef2889e0542adc7236f
#
_cell.length_a   1.000
_cell.length_b   1.000
_cell.length_c   1.000
_cell.angle_alpha   90.00
_cell.angle_beta   90.00
_cell.angle_gamma   90.00
#
_symmetry.space_group_name_H-M   'P 1'
#
loop_
_entity.id
_entity.type
_entity.pdbx_description
1 polymer ?
#
loop_
_entity_poly.entity_id
_entity_poly.type
_entity_poly.pdbx_seq_one_letter_code
_entity_poly.pdbx_strand_id
1 'polypeptide(L)'
;MLPKMEAKSGAREVAAALREARSRAILSNTEVVFSLEVKRHYFMISGDKQTHKLPQGLGLSLYTAQQELIADTLGSIRFFPDGSSTGGRVGLSSSKETYNVTVNWVTGHVEIE
;
A
#
# COMPACT_ATOMS: atom_id res chain seq x y z
N MET A 1 20.48 -14.04 -15.74
CA MET A 1 19.96 -13.92 -14.36
C MET A 1 19.00 -12.75 -14.29
N LEU A 2 17.79 -12.99 -13.83
CA LEU A 2 16.81 -11.91 -13.70
C LEU A 2 17.20 -11.03 -12.51
N PRO A 3 17.13 -9.70 -12.66
CA PRO A 3 17.36 -8.82 -11.53
C PRO A 3 16.26 -9.01 -10.49
N LYS A 4 16.66 -9.04 -9.23
CA LYS A 4 15.70 -9.08 -8.13
C LYS A 4 15.21 -7.66 -7.86
N MET A 5 13.92 -7.50 -7.62
CA MET A 5 13.40 -6.23 -7.19
C MET A 5 13.93 -5.93 -5.79
N GLU A 6 14.51 -4.78 -5.62
CA GLU A 6 14.99 -4.35 -4.32
C GLU A 6 13.81 -3.83 -3.49
N ALA A 7 13.97 -3.86 -2.18
CA ALA A 7 12.96 -3.34 -1.26
C ALA A 7 12.65 -1.87 -1.56
N LYS A 8 13.65 -1.10 -1.95
CA LYS A 8 13.48 0.31 -2.31
C LYS A 8 12.54 0.49 -3.50
N SER A 9 12.71 -0.31 -4.55
CA SER A 9 11.84 -0.26 -5.74
C SER A 9 10.41 -0.65 -5.39
N GLY A 10 10.25 -1.68 -4.56
CA GLY A 10 8.93 -2.10 -4.08
C GLY A 10 8.26 -1.01 -3.25
N ALA A 11 9.02 -0.35 -2.38
CA ALA A 11 8.49 0.74 -1.57
C ALA A 11 8.04 1.92 -2.44
N ARG A 12 8.81 2.25 -3.47
CA ARG A 12 8.43 3.31 -4.42
C ARG A 12 7.15 2.96 -5.17
N GLU A 13 7.01 1.72 -5.59
CA GLU A 13 5.81 1.25 -6.29
C GLU A 13 4.58 1.33 -5.39
N VAL A 14 4.69 0.86 -4.16
CA VAL A 14 3.59 0.93 -3.19
C VAL A 14 3.25 2.38 -2.86
N ALA A 15 4.26 3.22 -2.63
CA ALA A 15 4.04 4.64 -2.34
C ALA A 15 3.32 5.35 -3.49
N ALA A 16 3.72 5.06 -4.72
CA ALA A 16 3.06 5.63 -5.91
C ALA A 16 1.60 5.22 -5.99
N ALA A 17 1.31 3.95 -5.71
CA ALA A 17 -0.07 3.44 -5.72
C ALA A 17 -0.91 4.09 -4.63
N LEU A 18 -0.36 4.27 -3.44
CA LEU A 18 -1.07 4.93 -2.33
C LEU A 18 -1.34 6.40 -2.65
N ARG A 19 -0.37 7.10 -3.22
CA ARG A 19 -0.56 8.50 -3.64
C ARG A 19 -1.60 8.63 -4.73
N GLU A 20 -1.64 7.69 -5.66
CA GLU A 20 -2.66 7.66 -6.70
C GLU A 20 -4.04 7.41 -6.12
N ALA A 21 -4.17 6.48 -5.18
CA ALA A 21 -5.43 6.20 -4.51
C ALA A 21 -5.97 7.45 -3.82
N ARG A 22 -5.10 8.19 -3.13
CA ARG A 22 -5.48 9.45 -2.48
C ARG A 22 -5.97 10.48 -3.50
N SER A 23 -5.22 10.66 -4.59
CA SER A 23 -5.59 11.61 -5.64
C SER A 23 -6.95 11.26 -6.25
N ARG A 24 -7.20 10.00 -6.52
CA ARG A 24 -8.50 9.55 -7.04
C ARG A 24 -9.64 9.84 -6.07
N ALA A 25 -9.42 9.63 -4.77
CA ALA A 25 -10.45 9.90 -3.77
C ALA A 25 -10.85 11.38 -3.78
N ILE A 26 -9.86 12.26 -3.84
CA ILE A 26 -10.09 13.70 -3.88
C ILE A 26 -10.80 14.10 -5.18
N LEU A 27 -10.28 13.66 -6.31
CA LEU A 27 -10.76 14.06 -7.63
C LEU A 27 -12.15 13.52 -7.94
N SER A 28 -12.44 12.29 -7.54
CA SER A 28 -13.74 11.66 -7.79
C SER A 28 -14.75 11.87 -6.67
N ASN A 29 -14.33 12.50 -5.59
CA ASN A 29 -15.18 12.73 -4.40
C ASN A 29 -15.78 11.43 -3.87
N THR A 30 -14.99 10.35 -3.87
CA THR A 30 -15.39 9.02 -3.39
C THR A 30 -14.28 8.43 -2.55
N GLU A 31 -14.64 7.44 -1.73
CA GLU A 31 -13.62 6.66 -1.03
C GLU A 31 -12.88 5.75 -2.01
N VAL A 32 -11.57 5.65 -1.83
CA VAL A 32 -10.72 4.76 -2.64
C VAL A 32 -9.91 3.92 -1.68
N VAL A 33 -9.84 2.62 -1.94
CA VAL A 33 -9.21 1.63 -1.05
C VAL A 33 -8.01 1.00 -1.75
N PHE A 34 -6.88 1.06 -1.06
CA PHE A 34 -5.70 0.27 -1.41
C PHE A 34 -5.71 -1.00 -0.56
N SER A 35 -5.64 -2.17 -1.18
CA SER A 35 -5.63 -3.45 -0.47
C SER A 35 -4.34 -4.20 -0.77
N LEU A 36 -3.74 -4.77 0.28
CA LEU A 36 -2.50 -5.52 0.16
C LEU A 36 -2.68 -6.92 0.71
N GLU A 37 -2.35 -7.91 -0.11
CA GLU A 37 -2.26 -9.31 0.29
C GLU A 37 -0.80 -9.65 0.60
N VAL A 38 -0.44 -9.72 1.89
CA VAL A 38 0.96 -9.87 2.30
C VAL A 38 1.52 -11.26 2.04
N LYS A 39 0.66 -12.27 2.01
CA LYS A 39 1.09 -13.65 1.79
C LYS A 39 1.22 -13.99 0.32
N ARG A 40 0.30 -13.49 -0.51
CA ARG A 40 0.29 -13.74 -1.95
C ARG A 40 1.03 -12.69 -2.74
N HIS A 41 1.52 -11.64 -2.09
CA HIS A 41 2.37 -10.59 -2.68
C HIS A 41 1.72 -9.86 -3.84
N TYR A 42 0.52 -9.32 -3.61
CA TYR A 42 -0.10 -8.43 -4.59
C TYR A 42 -0.86 -7.31 -3.87
N PHE A 43 -1.07 -6.21 -4.59
CA PHE A 43 -1.95 -5.15 -4.12
C PHE A 43 -2.92 -4.75 -5.22
N MET A 44 -3.98 -4.06 -4.83
CA MET A 44 -4.95 -3.53 -5.77
C MET A 44 -5.56 -2.25 -5.22
N ILE A 45 -6.07 -1.43 -6.14
CA ILE A 45 -6.79 -0.19 -5.80
C ILE A 45 -8.22 -0.37 -6.26
N SER A 46 -9.19 0.02 -5.41
CA SER A 46 -10.60 -0.10 -5.78
C SER A 46 -10.90 0.69 -7.06
N GLY A 47 -11.69 0.11 -7.93
CA GLY A 47 -11.96 0.67 -9.26
C GLY A 47 -11.05 0.15 -10.35
N ASP A 48 -9.89 -0.39 -10.01
CA ASP A 48 -8.99 -1.03 -10.97
C ASP A 48 -9.37 -2.49 -11.14
N LYS A 49 -9.29 -2.97 -12.37
CA LYS A 49 -9.58 -4.38 -12.66
C LYS A 49 -8.38 -5.29 -12.47
N GLN A 50 -7.20 -4.71 -12.41
CA GLN A 50 -5.95 -5.48 -12.35
C GLN A 50 -5.35 -5.44 -10.96
N THR A 51 -4.68 -6.53 -10.60
CA THR A 51 -3.83 -6.59 -9.43
C THR A 51 -2.39 -6.30 -9.83
N HIS A 52 -1.62 -5.77 -8.88
CA HIS A 52 -0.20 -5.49 -9.08
C HIS A 52 0.62 -6.44 -8.23
N LYS A 53 1.43 -7.27 -8.86
CA LYS A 53 2.22 -8.27 -8.16
C LYS A 53 3.51 -7.69 -7.64
N LEU A 54 3.86 -8.10 -6.42
CA LEU A 54 5.17 -7.83 -5.82
C LEU A 54 5.98 -9.13 -5.80
N PRO A 55 7.31 -9.05 -5.91
CA PRO A 55 8.13 -10.27 -5.91
C PRO A 55 7.97 -11.08 -4.64
N GLN A 56 7.92 -12.40 -4.78
CA GLN A 56 7.79 -13.31 -3.65
C GLN A 56 8.99 -13.25 -2.70
N GLY A 57 10.13 -12.80 -3.19
CA GLY A 57 11.33 -12.67 -2.38
C GLY A 57 11.35 -11.51 -1.41
N LEU A 58 10.39 -10.57 -1.53
CA LEU A 58 10.29 -9.47 -0.59
C LEU A 58 9.50 -9.88 0.64
N GLY A 59 9.98 -9.52 1.83
CA GLY A 59 9.18 -9.61 3.03
C GLY A 59 8.17 -8.46 3.04
N LEU A 60 6.91 -8.78 3.29
CA LEU A 60 5.83 -7.79 3.34
C LEU A 60 5.15 -7.82 4.69
N SER A 61 4.83 -6.65 5.20
CA SER A 61 4.02 -6.51 6.41
C SER A 61 3.06 -5.34 6.23
N LEU A 62 1.96 -5.38 6.96
CA LEU A 62 0.94 -4.34 6.88
C LEU A 62 0.41 -4.04 8.26
N TYR A 63 0.45 -2.76 8.64
CA TYR A 63 -0.27 -2.22 9.79
C TYR A 63 -1.40 -1.36 9.27
N THR A 64 -2.61 -1.64 9.69
CA THR A 64 -3.78 -0.87 9.29
C THR A 64 -4.81 -0.87 10.42
N ALA A 65 -5.81 0.00 10.31
CA ALA A 65 -6.91 0.00 11.27
C ALA A 65 -7.60 -1.36 11.29
N GLN A 66 -8.02 -1.83 12.45
CA GLN A 66 -8.57 -3.17 12.58
C GLN A 66 -9.81 -3.39 11.71
N GLN A 67 -10.65 -2.37 11.58
CA GLN A 67 -11.82 -2.45 10.71
C GLN A 67 -11.48 -2.56 9.22
N GLU A 68 -10.22 -2.33 8.86
CA GLU A 68 -9.77 -2.47 7.49
C GLU A 68 -9.13 -3.84 7.21
N LEU A 69 -9.08 -4.72 8.19
CA LEU A 69 -8.64 -6.10 7.99
C LEU A 69 -9.76 -6.90 7.32
N ILE A 70 -9.48 -7.42 6.14
CA ILE A 70 -10.44 -8.21 5.35
C ILE A 70 -10.28 -9.69 5.67
N ALA A 71 -9.03 -10.12 5.88
CA ALA A 71 -8.67 -11.48 6.25
C ALA A 71 -7.33 -11.42 6.99
N ASP A 72 -6.84 -12.56 7.48
CA ASP A 72 -5.60 -12.61 8.26
C ASP A 72 -4.40 -12.01 7.52
N THR A 73 -4.37 -12.13 6.19
CA THR A 73 -3.25 -11.68 5.37
C THR A 73 -3.61 -10.57 4.39
N LEU A 74 -4.88 -10.19 4.35
CA LEU A 74 -5.37 -9.15 3.44
C LEU A 74 -5.96 -8.00 4.25
N GLY A 75 -5.37 -6.83 4.10
CA GLY A 75 -5.86 -5.63 4.75
C GLY A 75 -5.84 -4.45 3.80
N SER A 76 -6.42 -3.34 4.21
CA SER A 76 -6.55 -2.18 3.35
C SER A 76 -6.19 -0.88 4.05
N ILE A 77 -5.86 0.10 3.22
CA ILE A 77 -5.72 1.51 3.62
C ILE A 77 -6.71 2.27 2.76
N ARG A 78 -7.60 2.99 3.42
CA ARG A 78 -8.69 3.71 2.78
C ARG A 78 -8.39 5.20 2.75
N PHE A 79 -8.68 5.85 1.62
CA PHE A 79 -8.58 7.29 1.46
C PHE A 79 -9.97 7.89 1.28
N PHE A 80 -10.20 9.02 1.93
CA PHE A 80 -11.48 9.72 1.91
C PHE A 80 -11.44 10.91 0.94
N PRO A 81 -12.61 11.41 0.50
CA PRO A 81 -12.67 12.53 -0.45
C PRO A 81 -11.96 13.80 0.01
N ASP A 82 -11.80 14.02 1.31
CA ASP A 82 -11.07 15.17 1.85
C ASP A 82 -9.55 14.96 1.87
N GLY A 83 -9.08 13.81 1.40
CA GLY A 83 -7.67 13.46 1.37
C GLY A 83 -7.15 12.77 2.62
N SER A 84 -7.92 12.70 3.69
CA SER A 84 -7.56 11.95 4.88
C SER A 84 -7.60 10.45 4.62
N SER A 85 -7.18 9.66 5.59
CA SER A 85 -7.04 8.22 5.43
C SER A 85 -7.31 7.50 6.75
N THR A 86 -7.57 6.20 6.66
CA THR A 86 -7.52 5.33 7.83
C THR A 86 -6.09 5.19 8.37
N GLY A 87 -5.10 5.54 7.52
CA GLY A 87 -3.70 5.45 7.88
C GLY A 87 -3.18 4.03 7.84
N GLY A 88 -1.87 3.90 7.98
CA GLY A 88 -1.24 2.60 8.04
C GLY A 88 0.21 2.65 7.62
N ARG A 89 0.79 1.47 7.57
CA ARG A 89 2.20 1.32 7.21
C ARG A 89 2.40 -0.01 6.48
N VAL A 90 3.08 0.05 5.34
CA VAL A 90 3.48 -1.14 4.59
C VAL A 90 5.00 -1.29 4.76
N GLY A 91 5.42 -2.44 5.29
CA GLY A 91 6.83 -2.76 5.42
C GLY A 91 7.28 -3.64 4.27
N LEU A 92 8.43 -3.32 3.68
CA LEU A 92 9.03 -4.11 2.62
C LEU A 92 10.49 -4.36 2.97
N SER A 93 10.89 -5.63 2.98
CA SER A 93 12.25 -5.99 3.36
C SER A 93 12.89 -6.95 2.38
N SER A 94 14.19 -6.77 2.20
CA SER A 94 15.06 -7.72 1.52
C SER A 94 16.12 -8.20 2.53
N SER A 95 17.06 -9.01 2.08
CA SER A 95 18.16 -9.46 2.94
C SER A 95 19.04 -8.30 3.45
N LYS A 96 19.03 -7.15 2.76
CA LYS A 96 19.93 -6.03 3.05
C LYS A 96 19.22 -4.79 3.59
N GLU A 97 17.94 -4.59 3.26
CA GLU A 97 17.26 -3.34 3.50
C GLU A 97 15.83 -3.56 3.95
N THR A 98 15.34 -2.63 4.74
CA THR A 98 13.92 -2.57 5.12
C THR A 98 13.44 -1.14 4.91
N TYR A 99 12.31 -1.00 4.22
CA TYR A 99 11.64 0.28 4.01
C TYR A 99 10.22 0.19 4.53
N ASN A 100 9.75 1.31 5.04
CA ASN A 100 8.34 1.45 5.46
C ASN A 100 7.69 2.55 4.64
N VAL A 101 6.52 2.27 4.11
CA VAL A 101 5.68 3.27 3.45
C VAL A 101 4.57 3.60 4.44
N THR A 102 4.59 4.83 4.96
CA THR A 102 3.64 5.24 5.99
C THR A 102 2.61 6.19 5.42
N VAL A 103 1.38 6.05 5.90
CA VAL A 103 0.27 6.94 5.52
C VAL A 103 -0.26 7.60 6.78
N ASN A 104 -0.20 8.93 6.81
CA ASN A 104 -0.72 9.72 7.91
C ASN A 104 -2.26 9.75 7.81
N TRP A 105 -2.95 9.35 8.88
CA TRP A 105 -4.41 9.24 8.83
C TRP A 105 -5.08 10.62 8.74
N VAL A 106 -4.48 11.66 9.31
CA VAL A 106 -5.07 13.01 9.31
C VAL A 106 -5.02 13.65 7.93
N THR A 107 -3.86 13.55 7.27
CA THR A 107 -3.60 14.25 6.00
C THR A 107 -3.65 13.34 4.79
N GLY A 108 -3.53 12.02 4.99
CA GLY A 108 -3.36 11.05 3.90
C GLY A 108 -1.98 11.10 3.26
N HIS A 109 -1.05 11.88 3.85
CA HIS A 109 0.30 12.02 3.29
C HIS A 109 1.05 10.69 3.34
N VAL A 110 1.75 10.38 2.23
CA VAL A 110 2.47 9.12 2.05
C VAL A 110 3.97 9.41 2.03
N GLU A 111 4.70 8.71 2.90
CA GLU A 111 6.16 8.83 2.99
C GLU A 111 6.82 7.47 2.97
N ILE A 112 8.03 7.43 2.41
CA ILE A 112 8.91 6.27 2.49
C ILE A 112 9.98 6.54 3.54
N GLU A 113 10.11 5.62 4.48
CA GLU A 113 11.11 5.74 5.55
C GLU A 113 12.16 4.63 5.49
#